data_ba2a6f4ff310cd9f30d872e286b9b7a6
#
_entry.id   ba2a6f4ff310cd9f30d872e286b9b7a6
#
_cell.length_a   1.000
_cell.length_b   1.000
_cell.length_c   1.000
_cell.angle_alpha   90.00
_cell.angle_beta   90.00
_cell.angle_gamma   90.00
#
_symmetry.space_group_name_H-M   'P 1'
#
loop_
_entity.id
_entity.type
_entity.pdbx_description
1 polymer ?
#
loop_
_entity_poly.entity_id
_entity_poly.type
_entity_poly.pdbx_seq_one_letter_code
_entity_poly.pdbx_strand_id
1 'polypeptide(L)'
;EGLEKRMQEILEAFQPDIVHCFGTEYPHTLAMCRCVPDKSRLLVGVQGLCALIADAYFADLPDKVIHSATLRDVIRQDSLVQQKEKFVKRGTMELEAVKLAGNIAGRTEWDRVNTQKWNPNTRYYILNETLRQNFYGTVWDGEKCVPHSIFVSQGDYPIKGLHYMLEAMPEILKKYPDARVFVAGNSLVSYGTLKEKLKISAYGKYLRRLIRENRLQDKVVFPGRLNAEQMKEQYLRSSVFVCCSAVENSPNSLGEAMLLGMPCVGAEVGGIPSIFTGGEDGILYRGHSEGRANNNGCNF
;
A
#
# COMPACT_ATOMS: atom_id res chain seq x y z
N GLU A 1 -22.29 -10.01 -16.67
CA GLU A 1 -23.63 -10.69 -16.73
C GLU A 1 -23.77 -11.80 -15.68
N GLY A 2 -22.88 -12.80 -15.61
CA GLY A 2 -23.02 -13.90 -14.64
C GLY A 2 -22.93 -13.47 -13.17
N LEU A 3 -22.07 -12.48 -12.86
CA LEU A 3 -21.90 -11.97 -11.50
C LEU A 3 -23.12 -11.12 -11.07
N GLU A 4 -23.63 -10.27 -11.95
CA GLU A 4 -24.82 -9.45 -11.69
C GLU A 4 -26.05 -10.31 -11.43
N LYS A 5 -26.27 -11.35 -12.25
CA LYS A 5 -27.37 -12.32 -12.04
C LYS A 5 -27.28 -12.95 -10.64
N ARG A 6 -26.08 -13.41 -10.23
CA ARG A 6 -25.89 -14.00 -8.89
C ARG A 6 -26.12 -13.00 -7.76
N MET A 7 -25.70 -11.74 -7.92
CA MET A 7 -25.97 -10.69 -6.94
C MET A 7 -27.45 -10.41 -6.82
N GLN A 8 -28.19 -10.42 -7.92
CA GLN A 8 -29.63 -10.23 -7.94
C GLN A 8 -30.37 -11.36 -7.24
N GLU A 9 -30.00 -12.62 -7.51
CA GLU A 9 -30.53 -13.80 -6.82
C GLU A 9 -30.34 -13.72 -5.29
N ILE A 10 -29.16 -13.23 -4.83
CA ILE A 10 -28.89 -13.01 -3.40
C ILE A 10 -29.76 -11.91 -2.82
N LEU A 11 -29.90 -10.76 -3.51
CA LEU A 11 -30.75 -9.66 -3.06
C LEU A 11 -32.22 -10.08 -2.96
N GLU A 12 -32.71 -10.83 -3.92
CA GLU A 12 -34.10 -11.34 -3.94
C GLU A 12 -34.34 -12.36 -2.81
N ALA A 13 -33.39 -13.24 -2.54
CA ALA A 13 -33.52 -14.27 -1.51
C ALA A 13 -33.36 -13.70 -0.10
N PHE A 14 -32.42 -12.78 0.12
CA PHE A 14 -32.09 -12.27 1.45
C PHE A 14 -32.86 -11.01 1.83
N GLN A 15 -33.27 -10.19 0.85
CA GLN A 15 -34.01 -8.93 1.05
C GLN A 15 -33.37 -7.98 2.09
N PRO A 16 -32.07 -7.65 1.97
CA PRO A 16 -31.39 -6.87 2.99
C PRO A 16 -31.93 -5.44 3.09
N ASP A 17 -31.93 -4.86 4.30
CA ASP A 17 -32.23 -3.45 4.50
C ASP A 17 -31.11 -2.54 4.03
N ILE A 18 -29.86 -2.98 4.21
CA ILE A 18 -28.65 -2.26 3.78
C ILE A 18 -27.70 -3.25 3.13
N VAL A 19 -27.04 -2.80 2.07
CA VAL A 19 -25.96 -3.53 1.39
C VAL A 19 -24.66 -2.78 1.60
N HIS A 20 -23.70 -3.42 2.26
CA HIS A 20 -22.34 -2.88 2.43
C HIS A 20 -21.34 -3.67 1.59
N CYS A 21 -20.75 -3.01 0.59
CA CYS A 21 -19.68 -3.57 -0.24
C CYS A 21 -18.31 -3.14 0.32
N PHE A 22 -17.47 -4.10 0.67
CA PHE A 22 -16.10 -3.84 1.13
C PHE A 22 -15.12 -3.85 -0.03
N GLY A 23 -14.47 -2.71 -0.27
CA GLY A 23 -13.47 -2.52 -1.31
C GLY A 23 -14.07 -2.22 -2.68
N THR A 24 -13.36 -1.44 -3.45
CA THR A 24 -13.72 -1.04 -4.82
C THR A 24 -12.88 -1.75 -5.88
N GLU A 25 -11.87 -2.51 -5.45
CA GLU A 25 -10.82 -3.09 -6.28
C GLU A 25 -11.27 -4.26 -7.16
N TYR A 26 -12.46 -4.81 -6.90
CA TYR A 26 -12.95 -6.01 -7.54
C TYR A 26 -14.33 -5.83 -8.18
N PRO A 27 -14.63 -6.59 -9.21
CA PRO A 27 -15.87 -6.43 -9.99
C PRO A 27 -17.16 -6.70 -9.22
N HIS A 28 -17.11 -7.37 -8.06
CA HIS A 28 -18.31 -7.65 -7.25
C HIS A 28 -18.97 -6.36 -6.74
N THR A 29 -18.19 -5.34 -6.36
CA THR A 29 -18.74 -4.06 -5.91
C THR A 29 -19.50 -3.35 -7.04
N LEU A 30 -18.92 -3.30 -8.24
CA LEU A 30 -19.61 -2.72 -9.39
C LEU A 30 -20.89 -3.51 -9.73
N ALA A 31 -20.82 -4.83 -9.73
CA ALA A 31 -22.00 -5.69 -9.99
C ALA A 31 -23.11 -5.41 -8.96
N MET A 32 -22.76 -5.35 -7.66
CA MET A 32 -23.73 -5.03 -6.61
C MET A 32 -24.28 -3.61 -6.76
N CYS A 33 -23.42 -2.62 -7.07
CA CYS A 33 -23.85 -1.25 -7.33
C CYS A 33 -24.88 -1.15 -8.47
N ARG A 34 -24.78 -2.00 -9.49
CA ARG A 34 -25.75 -2.06 -10.59
C ARG A 34 -27.06 -2.74 -10.17
N CYS A 35 -26.99 -3.79 -9.34
CA CYS A 35 -28.14 -4.60 -8.93
C CYS A 35 -29.02 -3.93 -7.87
N VAL A 36 -28.46 -3.13 -6.95
CA VAL A 36 -29.23 -2.44 -5.90
C VAL A 36 -29.99 -1.25 -6.49
N PRO A 37 -31.35 -1.26 -6.58
CA PRO A 37 -32.10 -0.17 -7.20
C PRO A 37 -32.04 1.13 -6.38
N ASP A 38 -32.28 1.01 -5.08
CA ASP A 38 -32.27 2.13 -4.14
C ASP A 38 -30.84 2.38 -3.61
N LYS A 39 -30.18 3.38 -4.17
CA LYS A 39 -28.80 3.73 -3.82
C LYS A 39 -28.65 4.30 -2.40
N SER A 40 -29.72 4.71 -1.76
CA SER A 40 -29.69 5.14 -0.36
C SER A 40 -29.39 3.98 0.61
N ARG A 41 -29.68 2.75 0.19
CA ARG A 41 -29.43 1.50 0.93
C ARG A 41 -28.09 0.86 0.61
N LEU A 42 -27.30 1.47 -0.29
CA LEU A 42 -25.99 0.96 -0.71
C LEU A 42 -24.87 1.79 -0.07
N LEU A 43 -24.00 1.13 0.67
CA LEU A 43 -22.76 1.67 1.22
C LEU A 43 -21.57 0.99 0.56
N VAL A 44 -20.63 1.77 0.03
CA VAL A 44 -19.39 1.28 -0.57
C VAL A 44 -18.20 1.70 0.30
N GLY A 45 -17.52 0.72 0.89
CA GLY A 45 -16.32 0.96 1.70
C GLY A 45 -15.06 1.02 0.83
N VAL A 46 -14.30 2.11 0.93
CA VAL A 46 -13.04 2.30 0.21
C VAL A 46 -11.89 1.70 1.01
N GLN A 47 -11.13 0.79 0.38
CA GLN A 47 -9.89 0.23 0.93
C GLN A 47 -8.65 0.92 0.34
N GLY A 48 -8.66 1.13 -0.95
CA GLY A 48 -7.69 1.88 -1.72
C GLY A 48 -8.36 2.39 -2.99
N LEU A 49 -7.73 3.30 -3.71
CA LEU A 49 -8.26 3.86 -4.94
C LEU A 49 -7.41 3.38 -6.12
N CYS A 50 -7.87 2.31 -6.79
CA CYS A 50 -7.15 1.65 -7.87
C CYS A 50 -6.79 2.58 -9.02
N ALA A 51 -7.67 3.54 -9.35
CA ALA A 51 -7.41 4.54 -10.37
C ALA A 51 -6.17 5.39 -10.02
N LEU A 52 -6.06 5.86 -8.78
CA LEU A 52 -4.94 6.67 -8.32
C LEU A 52 -3.67 5.82 -8.07
N ILE A 53 -3.84 4.57 -7.64
CA ILE A 53 -2.73 3.61 -7.54
C ILE A 53 -2.16 3.35 -8.94
N ALA A 54 -2.98 3.24 -9.99
CA ALA A 54 -2.52 3.06 -11.36
C ALA A 54 -1.64 4.22 -11.82
N ASP A 55 -1.99 5.46 -11.46
CA ASP A 55 -1.20 6.64 -11.82
C ASP A 55 0.19 6.64 -11.16
N ALA A 56 0.26 6.27 -9.89
CA ALA A 56 1.49 6.21 -9.10
C ALA A 56 2.25 4.88 -9.24
N TYR A 57 1.77 3.91 -10.03
CA TYR A 57 2.21 2.51 -9.98
C TYR A 57 3.71 2.32 -10.16
N PHE A 58 4.33 3.10 -11.01
CA PHE A 58 5.74 2.95 -11.32
C PHE A 58 6.68 3.58 -10.29
N ALA A 59 6.17 4.41 -9.37
CA ALA A 59 6.92 4.95 -8.25
C ALA A 59 8.30 5.46 -8.66
N ASP A 60 8.34 6.35 -9.67
CA ASP A 60 9.55 6.99 -10.22
C ASP A 60 10.67 6.03 -10.71
N LEU A 61 10.33 4.76 -10.93
CA LEU A 61 11.28 3.81 -11.49
C LEU A 61 11.83 4.28 -12.84
N PRO A 62 13.12 4.06 -13.13
CA PRO A 62 13.70 4.38 -14.43
C PRO A 62 12.98 3.66 -15.58
N ASP A 63 12.78 4.32 -16.71
CA ASP A 63 12.09 3.78 -17.89
C ASP A 63 12.66 2.41 -18.34
N LYS A 64 13.98 2.24 -18.26
CA LYS A 64 14.65 0.97 -18.56
C LYS A 64 14.19 -0.17 -17.63
N VAL A 65 13.79 0.14 -16.40
CA VAL A 65 13.26 -0.85 -15.44
C VAL A 65 11.80 -1.13 -15.73
N ILE A 66 11.01 -0.07 -15.96
CA ILE A 66 9.58 -0.17 -16.26
C ILE A 66 9.32 -1.06 -17.47
N HIS A 67 10.09 -0.87 -18.54
CA HIS A 67 9.92 -1.62 -19.80
C HIS A 67 10.76 -2.91 -19.86
N SER A 68 11.49 -3.28 -18.79
CA SER A 68 12.18 -4.57 -18.72
C SER A 68 11.21 -5.69 -18.34
N ALA A 69 11.49 -6.88 -18.84
CA ALA A 69 10.79 -8.09 -18.42
C ALA A 69 11.80 -9.22 -18.20
N THR A 70 11.60 -10.01 -17.16
CA THR A 70 12.33 -11.24 -16.93
C THR A 70 11.59 -12.43 -17.53
N LEU A 71 12.25 -13.59 -17.63
CA LEU A 71 11.59 -14.81 -18.07
C LEU A 71 10.36 -15.13 -17.21
N ARG A 72 10.44 -14.91 -15.90
CA ARG A 72 9.29 -15.03 -14.97
C ARG A 72 8.15 -14.10 -15.36
N ASP A 73 8.44 -12.84 -15.65
CA ASP A 73 7.43 -11.84 -15.97
C ASP A 73 6.70 -12.18 -17.27
N VAL A 74 7.43 -12.69 -18.27
CA VAL A 74 6.86 -13.15 -19.54
C VAL A 74 5.95 -14.36 -19.33
N ILE A 75 6.44 -15.40 -18.62
CA ILE A 75 5.67 -16.63 -18.38
C ILE A 75 4.40 -16.34 -17.56
N ARG A 76 4.48 -15.45 -16.57
CA ARG A 76 3.36 -15.12 -15.69
C ARG A 76 2.47 -14.01 -16.21
N GLN A 77 2.83 -13.38 -17.32
CA GLN A 77 2.16 -12.17 -17.82
C GLN A 77 2.00 -11.12 -16.70
N ASP A 78 3.12 -10.84 -16.03
CA ASP A 78 3.16 -10.04 -14.80
C ASP A 78 4.33 -9.04 -14.80
N SER A 79 4.66 -8.46 -15.98
CA SER A 79 5.58 -7.33 -16.09
C SER A 79 5.02 -6.10 -15.38
N LEU A 80 5.87 -5.12 -15.06
CA LEU A 80 5.43 -3.87 -14.41
C LEU A 80 4.33 -3.15 -15.20
N VAL A 81 4.44 -3.13 -16.53
CA VAL A 81 3.41 -2.55 -17.41
C VAL A 81 2.09 -3.31 -17.28
N GLN A 82 2.13 -4.64 -17.34
CA GLN A 82 0.94 -5.48 -17.17
C GLN A 82 0.32 -5.36 -15.78
N GLN A 83 1.14 -5.21 -14.74
CA GLN A 83 0.64 -4.95 -13.39
C GLN A 83 -0.09 -3.60 -13.31
N LYS A 84 0.47 -2.53 -13.89
CA LYS A 84 -0.21 -1.24 -14.00
C LYS A 84 -1.53 -1.36 -14.78
N GLU A 85 -1.54 -2.06 -15.91
CA GLU A 85 -2.76 -2.27 -16.71
C GLU A 85 -3.88 -2.96 -15.92
N LYS A 86 -3.54 -3.89 -15.02
CA LYS A 86 -4.50 -4.52 -14.10
C LYS A 86 -5.13 -3.48 -13.16
N PHE A 87 -4.33 -2.54 -12.64
CA PHE A 87 -4.86 -1.45 -11.82
C PHE A 87 -5.70 -0.46 -12.62
N VAL A 88 -5.31 -0.13 -13.85
CA VAL A 88 -6.13 0.70 -14.76
C VAL A 88 -7.50 0.07 -14.99
N LYS A 89 -7.56 -1.24 -15.31
CA LYS A 89 -8.83 -1.96 -15.49
C LYS A 89 -9.69 -1.96 -14.21
N ARG A 90 -9.07 -2.17 -13.05
CA ARG A 90 -9.79 -2.10 -11.77
C ARG A 90 -10.27 -0.68 -11.48
N GLY A 91 -9.45 0.33 -11.74
CA GLY A 91 -9.80 1.73 -11.59
C GLY A 91 -10.98 2.15 -12.46
N THR A 92 -11.09 1.63 -13.68
CA THR A 92 -12.26 1.88 -14.52
C THR A 92 -13.55 1.36 -13.89
N MET A 93 -13.53 0.13 -13.34
CA MET A 93 -14.69 -0.46 -12.65
C MET A 93 -14.99 0.29 -11.34
N GLU A 94 -13.96 0.68 -10.60
CA GLU A 94 -14.07 1.48 -9.38
C GLU A 94 -14.75 2.82 -9.63
N LEU A 95 -14.30 3.57 -10.64
CA LEU A 95 -14.90 4.85 -11.02
C LEU A 95 -16.38 4.72 -11.35
N GLU A 96 -16.77 3.64 -12.03
CA GLU A 96 -18.19 3.37 -12.33
C GLU A 96 -18.96 3.01 -11.05
N ALA A 97 -18.40 2.17 -10.18
CA ALA A 97 -19.03 1.81 -8.90
C ALA A 97 -19.24 3.03 -8.00
N VAL A 98 -18.22 3.91 -7.89
CA VAL A 98 -18.31 5.15 -7.10
C VAL A 98 -19.38 6.09 -7.67
N LYS A 99 -19.48 6.22 -8.99
CA LYS A 99 -20.53 7.03 -9.64
C LYS A 99 -21.95 6.54 -9.33
N LEU A 100 -22.13 5.25 -9.11
CA LEU A 100 -23.41 4.63 -8.78
C LEU A 100 -23.71 4.61 -7.26
N ALA A 101 -22.69 4.81 -6.42
CA ALA A 101 -22.83 4.70 -4.96
C ALA A 101 -23.55 5.91 -4.37
N GLY A 102 -24.63 5.68 -3.62
CA GLY A 102 -25.32 6.72 -2.85
C GLY A 102 -24.55 7.10 -1.59
N ASN A 103 -23.87 6.13 -0.98
CA ASN A 103 -23.10 6.31 0.24
C ASN A 103 -21.72 5.66 0.09
N ILE A 104 -20.69 6.37 0.54
CA ILE A 104 -19.32 5.90 0.56
C ILE A 104 -18.78 5.99 1.98
N ALA A 105 -18.10 4.97 2.42
CA ALA A 105 -17.34 4.95 3.67
C ALA A 105 -15.84 4.88 3.36
N GLY A 106 -15.05 5.71 4.02
CA GLY A 106 -13.61 5.74 3.88
C GLY A 106 -12.93 6.22 5.16
N ARG A 107 -11.61 6.40 5.12
CA ARG A 107 -10.80 6.62 6.32
C ARG A 107 -10.00 7.91 6.32
N THR A 108 -9.87 8.54 5.16
CA THR A 108 -8.93 9.65 4.98
C THR A 108 -9.58 10.80 4.21
N GLU A 109 -9.04 11.98 4.39
CA GLU A 109 -9.44 13.13 3.58
C GLU A 109 -9.15 12.91 2.09
N TRP A 110 -8.08 12.19 1.80
CA TRP A 110 -7.69 11.88 0.43
C TRP A 110 -8.74 11.01 -0.29
N ASP A 111 -9.24 9.96 0.34
CA ASP A 111 -10.30 9.15 -0.27
C ASP A 111 -11.63 9.89 -0.33
N ARG A 112 -11.95 10.74 0.67
CA ARG A 112 -13.13 11.59 0.66
C ARG A 112 -13.12 12.54 -0.55
N VAL A 113 -12.06 13.32 -0.70
CA VAL A 113 -11.93 14.31 -1.77
C VAL A 113 -11.99 13.64 -3.15
N ASN A 114 -11.31 12.53 -3.35
CA ASN A 114 -11.28 11.85 -4.64
C ASN A 114 -12.63 11.20 -4.98
N THR A 115 -13.26 10.52 -4.02
CA THR A 115 -14.56 9.90 -4.27
C THR A 115 -15.67 10.95 -4.50
N GLN A 116 -15.66 12.07 -3.80
CA GLN A 116 -16.59 13.17 -4.03
C GLN A 116 -16.33 13.92 -5.34
N LYS A 117 -15.07 14.00 -5.79
CA LYS A 117 -14.73 14.50 -7.15
C LYS A 117 -15.32 13.61 -8.24
N TRP A 118 -15.34 12.29 -8.04
CA TRP A 118 -15.91 11.34 -8.99
C TRP A 118 -17.42 11.23 -8.92
N ASN A 119 -17.99 11.43 -7.74
CA ASN A 119 -19.43 11.47 -7.50
C ASN A 119 -19.79 12.57 -6.48
N PRO A 120 -20.06 13.81 -6.93
CA PRO A 120 -20.41 14.92 -6.03
C PRO A 120 -21.69 14.71 -5.23
N ASN A 121 -22.57 13.80 -5.65
CA ASN A 121 -23.85 13.53 -4.99
C ASN A 121 -23.77 12.45 -3.92
N THR A 122 -22.63 11.77 -3.76
CA THR A 122 -22.47 10.73 -2.75
C THR A 122 -22.35 11.32 -1.34
N ARG A 123 -22.94 10.64 -0.36
CA ARG A 123 -22.69 10.93 1.06
C ARG A 123 -21.46 10.17 1.51
N TYR A 124 -20.52 10.89 2.14
CA TYR A 124 -19.31 10.29 2.65
C TYR A 124 -19.38 10.13 4.17
N TYR A 125 -18.95 8.97 4.66
CA TYR A 125 -18.88 8.62 6.07
C TYR A 125 -17.46 8.20 6.44
N ILE A 126 -16.98 8.68 7.59
CA ILE A 126 -15.72 8.22 8.15
C ILE A 126 -15.97 6.87 8.84
N LEU A 127 -15.27 5.84 8.40
CA LEU A 127 -15.35 4.50 8.94
C LEU A 127 -13.93 3.92 9.12
N ASN A 128 -13.39 4.08 10.32
CA ASN A 128 -12.08 3.53 10.64
C ASN A 128 -12.13 2.02 10.84
N GLU A 129 -11.09 1.34 10.39
CA GLU A 129 -10.89 -0.09 10.66
C GLU A 129 -10.20 -0.30 12.01
N THR A 130 -10.60 -1.38 12.70
CA THR A 130 -9.87 -1.87 13.86
C THR A 130 -8.60 -2.56 13.39
N LEU A 131 -7.47 -2.20 13.99
CA LEU A 131 -6.21 -2.87 13.74
C LEU A 131 -6.19 -4.28 14.36
N ARG A 132 -5.17 -5.07 14.02
CA ARG A 132 -5.07 -6.46 14.52
C ARG A 132 -4.97 -6.48 16.04
N GLN A 133 -5.79 -7.34 16.69
CA GLN A 133 -5.98 -7.39 18.13
C GLN A 133 -4.67 -7.58 18.91
N ASN A 134 -3.72 -8.33 18.38
CA ASN A 134 -2.45 -8.61 19.03
C ASN A 134 -1.50 -7.41 19.16
N PHE A 135 -1.81 -6.28 18.53
CA PHE A 135 -1.03 -5.04 18.68
C PHE A 135 -1.48 -4.17 19.86
N TYR A 136 -2.72 -4.37 20.34
CA TYR A 136 -3.22 -3.60 21.48
C TYR A 136 -2.59 -4.05 22.80
N GLY A 137 -2.37 -3.09 23.72
CA GLY A 137 -1.83 -3.35 25.06
C GLY A 137 -0.33 -3.67 25.10
N THR A 138 0.38 -3.54 23.99
CA THR A 138 1.84 -3.67 23.91
C THR A 138 2.45 -2.30 23.60
N VAL A 139 3.55 -1.95 24.25
CA VAL A 139 4.24 -0.67 24.05
C VAL A 139 5.68 -0.95 23.61
N TRP A 140 6.13 -0.24 22.60
CA TRP A 140 7.50 -0.24 22.14
C TRP A 140 8.43 0.38 23.20
N ASP A 141 9.62 -0.18 23.35
CA ASP A 141 10.62 0.22 24.34
C ASP A 141 11.97 0.42 23.62
N GLY A 142 12.45 1.65 23.57
CA GLY A 142 13.70 2.00 22.91
C GLY A 142 14.95 1.34 23.49
N GLU A 143 14.92 0.93 24.77
CA GLU A 143 16.03 0.23 25.41
C GLU A 143 16.11 -1.26 24.99
N LYS A 144 15.00 -1.81 24.48
CA LYS A 144 14.90 -3.23 24.08
C LYS A 144 15.03 -3.43 22.57
N CYS A 145 14.98 -2.37 21.77
CA CYS A 145 15.13 -2.50 20.33
C CYS A 145 16.60 -2.68 19.92
N VAL A 146 16.81 -3.21 18.72
CA VAL A 146 18.15 -3.27 18.13
C VAL A 146 18.50 -1.86 17.62
N PRO A 147 19.57 -1.23 18.11
CA PRO A 147 19.95 0.12 17.68
C PRO A 147 20.11 0.21 16.17
N HIS A 148 19.76 1.37 15.59
CA HIS A 148 19.86 1.70 14.18
C HIS A 148 19.17 0.69 13.23
N SER A 149 18.15 -0.01 13.72
CA SER A 149 17.37 -0.96 12.93
C SER A 149 16.12 -0.28 12.36
N ILE A 150 15.95 -0.36 11.05
CA ILE A 150 14.85 0.20 10.30
C ILE A 150 13.91 -0.93 9.87
N PHE A 151 12.61 -0.77 10.08
CA PHE A 151 11.63 -1.75 9.63
C PHE A 151 10.76 -1.19 8.51
N VAL A 152 10.62 -1.96 7.43
CA VAL A 152 9.70 -1.75 6.31
C VAL A 152 8.79 -2.96 6.21
N SER A 153 7.48 -2.76 6.35
CA SER A 153 6.52 -3.86 6.44
C SER A 153 6.31 -4.64 5.16
N GLN A 154 6.62 -4.04 4.01
CA GLN A 154 6.44 -4.66 2.69
C GLN A 154 7.31 -3.96 1.64
N GLY A 155 7.90 -4.75 0.73
CA GLY A 155 8.70 -4.23 -0.37
C GLY A 155 8.41 -4.90 -1.72
N ASP A 156 7.29 -5.65 -1.83
CA ASP A 156 7.01 -6.55 -2.96
C ASP A 156 6.64 -5.83 -4.26
N TYR A 157 6.17 -4.58 -4.17
CA TYR A 157 5.69 -3.78 -5.29
C TYR A 157 6.38 -2.42 -5.35
N PRO A 158 6.56 -1.84 -6.54
CA PRO A 158 7.16 -0.51 -6.69
C PRO A 158 6.49 0.56 -5.82
N ILE A 159 5.15 0.57 -5.79
CA ILE A 159 4.37 1.54 -5.01
C ILE A 159 4.67 1.51 -3.49
N LYS A 160 5.26 0.42 -2.97
CA LYS A 160 5.71 0.33 -1.57
C LYS A 160 7.06 1.01 -1.32
N GLY A 161 7.73 1.47 -2.37
CA GLY A 161 8.86 2.39 -2.28
C GLY A 161 10.15 1.82 -1.68
N LEU A 162 10.32 0.48 -1.61
CA LEU A 162 11.55 -0.09 -1.04
C LEU A 162 12.82 0.43 -1.73
N HIS A 163 12.77 0.75 -3.02
CA HIS A 163 13.90 1.32 -3.75
C HIS A 163 14.31 2.68 -3.19
N TYR A 164 13.35 3.55 -2.76
CA TYR A 164 13.67 4.83 -2.11
C TYR A 164 14.44 4.61 -0.80
N MET A 165 14.02 3.60 -0.01
CA MET A 165 14.75 3.25 1.22
C MET A 165 16.17 2.78 0.91
N LEU A 166 16.35 1.93 -0.12
CA LEU A 166 17.67 1.44 -0.53
C LEU A 166 18.57 2.56 -1.08
N GLU A 167 18.00 3.56 -1.73
CA GLU A 167 18.70 4.74 -2.23
C GLU A 167 19.11 5.69 -1.09
N ALA A 168 18.34 5.76 -0.01
CA ALA A 168 18.65 6.56 1.18
C ALA A 168 19.73 5.91 2.09
N MET A 169 19.87 4.59 2.04
CA MET A 169 20.78 3.84 2.93
C MET A 169 22.24 4.33 2.93
N PRO A 170 22.86 4.68 1.79
CA PRO A 170 24.23 5.18 1.79
C PRO A 170 24.44 6.42 2.68
N GLU A 171 23.48 7.35 2.70
CA GLU A 171 23.55 8.53 3.57
C GLU A 171 23.36 8.17 5.06
N ILE A 172 22.45 7.26 5.35
CA ILE A 172 22.23 6.75 6.71
C ILE A 172 23.50 6.07 7.23
N LEU A 173 24.15 5.25 6.41
CA LEU A 173 25.35 4.49 6.78
C LEU A 173 26.58 5.39 7.01
N LYS A 174 26.62 6.61 6.47
CA LYS A 174 27.68 7.59 6.83
C LYS A 174 27.64 7.97 8.30
N LYS A 175 26.44 8.09 8.87
CA LYS A 175 26.22 8.47 10.27
C LYS A 175 26.12 7.27 11.20
N TYR A 176 25.48 6.19 10.73
CA TYR A 176 25.21 4.96 11.47
C TYR A 176 25.72 3.75 10.67
N PRO A 177 27.03 3.43 10.73
CA PRO A 177 27.63 2.39 9.89
C PRO A 177 27.08 0.98 10.15
N ASP A 178 26.47 0.75 11.31
CA ASP A 178 25.86 -0.50 11.73
C ASP A 178 24.35 -0.58 11.38
N ALA A 179 23.77 0.48 10.81
CA ALA A 179 22.34 0.49 10.46
C ALA A 179 21.95 -0.67 9.55
N ARG A 180 20.77 -1.22 9.77
CA ARG A 180 20.19 -2.32 8.99
C ARG A 180 18.72 -2.06 8.68
N VAL A 181 18.29 -2.51 7.50
CA VAL A 181 16.88 -2.49 7.09
C VAL A 181 16.33 -3.90 7.10
N PHE A 182 15.23 -4.10 7.81
CA PHE A 182 14.44 -5.34 7.82
C PHE A 182 13.21 -5.13 6.95
N VAL A 183 13.03 -5.96 5.93
CA VAL A 183 11.92 -5.86 4.96
C VAL A 183 11.09 -7.13 5.02
N ALA A 184 9.89 -7.05 5.60
CA ALA A 184 8.97 -8.18 5.63
C ALA A 184 8.29 -8.39 4.26
N GLY A 185 7.68 -9.56 4.07
CA GLY A 185 7.03 -9.96 2.83
C GLY A 185 7.84 -10.95 2.02
N ASN A 186 7.51 -11.09 0.73
CA ASN A 186 8.25 -11.98 -0.14
C ASN A 186 9.64 -11.41 -0.43
N SER A 187 10.67 -12.22 -0.27
CA SER A 187 12.01 -11.82 -0.71
C SER A 187 12.06 -11.77 -2.24
N LEU A 188 12.15 -10.55 -2.77
CA LEU A 188 12.33 -10.33 -4.21
C LEU A 188 13.78 -10.49 -4.66
N VAL A 189 14.70 -10.60 -3.71
CA VAL A 189 16.15 -10.56 -3.96
C VAL A 189 16.86 -11.85 -3.56
N SER A 190 16.15 -12.96 -3.39
CA SER A 190 16.76 -14.25 -3.06
C SER A 190 17.95 -14.56 -3.97
N TYR A 191 19.05 -14.91 -3.35
CA TYR A 191 20.32 -15.25 -4.03
C TYR A 191 20.59 -16.76 -4.07
N GLY A 192 19.61 -17.56 -3.70
CA GLY A 192 19.71 -18.99 -3.56
C GLY A 192 20.01 -19.73 -4.88
N THR A 193 19.31 -20.81 -5.12
CA THR A 193 19.51 -21.71 -6.24
C THR A 193 19.30 -21.06 -7.62
N LEU A 194 19.79 -21.66 -8.70
CA LEU A 194 19.50 -21.25 -10.08
C LEU A 194 17.99 -21.14 -10.34
N LYS A 195 17.20 -22.02 -9.71
CA LYS A 195 15.74 -22.03 -9.80
C LYS A 195 15.09 -20.76 -9.21
N GLU A 196 15.67 -20.21 -8.15
CA GLU A 196 15.20 -18.95 -7.54
C GLU A 196 15.61 -17.74 -8.38
N LYS A 197 16.81 -17.78 -8.99
CA LYS A 197 17.26 -16.72 -9.91
C LYS A 197 16.35 -16.59 -11.14
N LEU A 198 15.75 -17.68 -11.60
CA LEU A 198 14.78 -17.66 -12.70
C LEU A 198 13.40 -17.12 -12.29
N LYS A 199 13.09 -17.06 -10.99
CA LYS A 199 11.81 -16.54 -10.46
C LYS A 199 11.83 -15.04 -10.14
N ILE A 200 12.95 -14.35 -10.38
CA ILE A 200 13.07 -12.92 -10.06
C ILE A 200 12.25 -12.08 -11.03
N SER A 201 11.51 -11.09 -10.52
CA SER A 201 10.82 -10.08 -11.32
C SER A 201 11.77 -8.96 -11.79
N ALA A 202 11.33 -8.15 -12.76
CA ALA A 202 12.07 -6.98 -13.20
C ALA A 202 12.35 -6.01 -12.03
N TYR A 203 11.36 -5.77 -11.17
CA TYR A 203 11.54 -4.96 -9.97
C TYR A 203 12.53 -5.60 -8.98
N GLY A 204 12.41 -6.90 -8.71
CA GLY A 204 13.38 -7.61 -7.87
C GLY A 204 14.82 -7.57 -8.42
N LYS A 205 14.99 -7.64 -9.74
CA LYS A 205 16.29 -7.46 -10.41
C LYS A 205 16.84 -6.04 -10.19
N TYR A 206 15.97 -5.03 -10.21
CA TYR A 206 16.33 -3.64 -9.92
C TYR A 206 16.78 -3.48 -8.47
N LEU A 207 16.00 -3.97 -7.49
CA LEU A 207 16.38 -3.93 -6.07
C LEU A 207 17.72 -4.62 -5.80
N ARG A 208 17.96 -5.79 -6.42
CA ARG A 208 19.28 -6.47 -6.34
C ARG A 208 20.42 -5.62 -6.87
N ARG A 209 20.18 -4.88 -7.94
CA ARG A 209 21.16 -3.94 -8.48
C ARG A 209 21.46 -2.83 -7.48
N LEU A 210 20.46 -2.19 -6.91
CA LEU A 210 20.62 -1.14 -5.89
C LEU A 210 21.38 -1.65 -4.67
N ILE A 211 21.03 -2.83 -4.15
CA ILE A 211 21.73 -3.45 -3.02
C ILE A 211 23.22 -3.66 -3.34
N ARG A 212 23.54 -4.12 -4.54
CA ARG A 212 24.94 -4.35 -4.95
C ARG A 212 25.69 -3.04 -5.17
N GLU A 213 25.11 -2.08 -5.90
CA GLU A 213 25.75 -0.80 -6.24
C GLU A 213 26.00 0.02 -4.98
N ASN A 214 25.09 -0.01 -4.01
CA ASN A 214 25.21 0.70 -2.73
C ASN A 214 25.91 -0.13 -1.64
N ARG A 215 26.43 -1.34 -1.95
CA ARG A 215 27.12 -2.23 -1.01
C ARG A 215 26.30 -2.57 0.25
N LEU A 216 25.01 -2.87 0.06
CA LEU A 216 24.04 -3.12 1.14
C LEU A 216 23.79 -4.62 1.41
N GLN A 217 24.63 -5.55 0.93
CA GLN A 217 24.37 -6.99 0.97
C GLN A 217 24.18 -7.53 2.40
N ASP A 218 24.91 -6.98 3.36
CA ASP A 218 24.85 -7.31 4.81
C ASP A 218 24.02 -6.31 5.62
N LYS A 219 23.44 -5.31 4.96
CA LYS A 219 22.65 -4.25 5.57
C LYS A 219 21.13 -4.41 5.38
N VAL A 220 20.70 -5.22 4.41
CA VAL A 220 19.30 -5.46 4.11
C VAL A 220 18.94 -6.90 4.43
N VAL A 221 17.99 -7.09 5.33
CA VAL A 221 17.55 -8.39 5.82
C VAL A 221 16.11 -8.64 5.37
N PHE A 222 15.86 -9.76 4.74
CA PHE A 222 14.52 -10.21 4.34
C PHE A 222 14.09 -11.40 5.19
N PRO A 223 13.36 -11.19 6.30
CA PRO A 223 12.90 -12.27 7.19
C PRO A 223 11.84 -13.18 6.54
N GLY A 224 11.33 -12.79 5.36
CA GLY A 224 10.25 -13.51 4.69
C GLY A 224 8.87 -13.02 5.13
N ARG A 225 7.85 -13.83 4.84
CA ARG A 225 6.47 -13.56 5.28
C ARG A 225 6.35 -13.78 6.77
N LEU A 226 5.91 -12.77 7.48
CA LEU A 226 5.69 -12.79 8.91
C LEU A 226 4.18 -12.90 9.21
N ASN A 227 3.80 -13.75 10.16
CA ASN A 227 2.46 -13.74 10.72
C ASN A 227 2.27 -12.53 11.66
N ALA A 228 1.06 -12.34 12.19
CA ALA A 228 0.74 -11.16 13.00
C ALA A 228 1.63 -11.00 14.23
N GLU A 229 1.95 -12.11 14.94
CA GLU A 229 2.84 -12.09 16.11
C GLU A 229 4.29 -11.76 15.71
N GLN A 230 4.80 -12.41 14.69
CA GLN A 230 6.14 -12.13 14.16
C GLN A 230 6.27 -10.69 13.63
N MET A 231 5.21 -10.15 13.03
CA MET A 231 5.17 -8.73 12.64
C MET A 231 5.31 -7.83 13.87
N LYS A 232 4.50 -8.06 14.91
CA LYS A 232 4.58 -7.31 16.16
C LYS A 232 5.97 -7.38 16.77
N GLU A 233 6.56 -8.58 16.87
CA GLU A 233 7.93 -8.76 17.36
C GLU A 233 8.95 -7.97 16.54
N GLN A 234 8.80 -7.95 15.22
CA GLN A 234 9.70 -7.20 14.35
C GLN A 234 9.58 -5.69 14.56
N TYR A 235 8.36 -5.15 14.76
CA TYR A 235 8.16 -3.75 15.16
C TYR A 235 8.89 -3.47 16.48
N LEU A 236 8.63 -4.26 17.52
CA LEU A 236 9.21 -4.05 18.85
C LEU A 236 10.74 -4.13 18.88
N ARG A 237 11.33 -4.92 17.98
CA ARG A 237 12.78 -5.07 17.86
C ARG A 237 13.45 -4.00 17.01
N SER A 238 12.70 -3.17 16.31
CA SER A 238 13.23 -2.15 15.42
C SER A 238 13.22 -0.78 16.06
N SER A 239 14.22 0.06 15.73
CA SER A 239 14.35 1.43 16.28
C SER A 239 13.37 2.39 15.63
N VAL A 240 13.01 2.17 14.34
CA VAL A 240 12.13 3.04 13.59
C VAL A 240 11.36 2.23 12.54
N PHE A 241 10.09 2.57 12.36
CA PHE A 241 9.29 2.11 11.23
C PHE A 241 9.31 3.13 10.10
N VAL A 242 9.48 2.66 8.86
CA VAL A 242 9.46 3.53 7.67
C VAL A 242 8.39 3.08 6.70
N CYS A 243 7.43 3.96 6.43
CA CYS A 243 6.44 3.84 5.37
C CYS A 243 6.90 4.68 4.17
N CYS A 244 7.67 4.06 3.27
CA CYS A 244 8.28 4.72 2.12
C CYS A 244 7.46 4.62 0.83
N SER A 245 6.17 4.37 0.92
CA SER A 245 5.29 4.16 -0.23
C SER A 245 5.16 5.39 -1.12
N ALA A 246 4.98 5.18 -2.42
CA ALA A 246 4.69 6.24 -3.40
C ALA A 246 3.21 6.65 -3.38
N VAL A 247 2.33 5.80 -2.91
CA VAL A 247 0.90 6.06 -2.68
C VAL A 247 0.35 5.12 -1.62
N GLU A 248 -0.47 5.65 -0.73
CA GLU A 248 -1.22 4.89 0.28
C GLU A 248 -2.56 5.59 0.53
N ASN A 249 -3.56 4.83 0.97
CA ASN A 249 -4.75 5.43 1.55
C ASN A 249 -4.59 5.53 3.07
N SER A 250 -4.79 4.43 3.77
CA SER A 250 -4.64 4.34 5.23
C SER A 250 -3.86 3.06 5.55
N PRO A 251 -2.51 3.10 5.52
CA PRO A 251 -1.71 1.89 5.69
C PRO A 251 -1.80 1.36 7.11
N ASN A 252 -2.43 0.19 7.29
CA ASN A 252 -2.56 -0.47 8.59
C ASN A 252 -1.20 -0.69 9.26
N SER A 253 -0.13 -0.91 8.48
CA SER A 253 1.22 -1.06 9.01
C SER A 253 1.76 0.19 9.70
N LEU A 254 1.42 1.39 9.23
CA LEU A 254 1.75 2.63 9.92
C LEU A 254 0.92 2.79 11.19
N GLY A 255 -0.39 2.51 11.11
CA GLY A 255 -1.27 2.52 12.28
C GLY A 255 -0.82 1.53 13.38
N GLU A 256 -0.35 0.34 12.99
CA GLU A 256 0.21 -0.64 13.94
C GLU A 256 1.49 -0.16 14.62
N ALA A 257 2.39 0.48 13.87
CA ALA A 257 3.60 1.09 14.43
C ALA A 257 3.26 2.22 15.41
N MET A 258 2.31 3.08 15.05
CA MET A 258 1.82 4.17 15.92
C MET A 258 1.12 3.61 17.17
N LEU A 259 0.31 2.57 17.03
CA LEU A 259 -0.38 1.92 18.16
C LEU A 259 0.62 1.34 19.17
N LEU A 260 1.76 0.85 18.72
CA LEU A 260 2.85 0.40 19.57
C LEU A 260 3.65 1.56 20.19
N GLY A 261 3.48 2.79 19.72
CA GLY A 261 4.23 3.96 20.16
C GLY A 261 5.68 4.00 19.68
N MET A 262 6.01 3.29 18.59
CA MET A 262 7.37 3.31 18.07
C MET A 262 7.60 4.54 17.15
N PRO A 263 8.86 5.02 17.04
CA PRO A 263 9.20 6.10 16.11
C PRO A 263 8.83 5.74 14.66
N CYS A 264 8.12 6.65 13.97
CA CYS A 264 7.66 6.45 12.61
C CYS A 264 8.18 7.51 11.65
N VAL A 265 8.48 7.10 10.42
CA VAL A 265 8.77 8.00 9.30
C VAL A 265 7.82 7.62 8.16
N GLY A 266 7.01 8.56 7.72
CA GLY A 266 6.03 8.37 6.65
C GLY A 266 6.30 9.27 5.44
N ALA A 267 6.04 8.77 4.23
CA ALA A 267 5.97 9.62 3.05
C ALA A 267 4.70 10.47 3.07
N GLU A 268 4.79 11.75 2.73
CA GLU A 268 3.65 12.68 2.61
C GLU A 268 2.88 12.40 1.31
N VAL A 269 2.19 11.24 1.25
CA VAL A 269 1.47 10.78 0.06
C VAL A 269 0.07 10.28 0.38
N GLY A 270 -0.85 10.51 -0.53
CA GLY A 270 -2.22 10.00 -0.45
C GLY A 270 -2.92 10.37 0.86
N GLY A 271 -3.40 9.38 1.57
CA GLY A 271 -4.13 9.56 2.84
C GLY A 271 -3.25 9.54 4.10
N ILE A 272 -1.92 9.33 3.99
CA ILE A 272 -1.03 9.32 5.16
C ILE A 272 -1.17 10.59 5.99
N PRO A 273 -1.18 11.82 5.42
CA PRO A 273 -1.36 13.04 6.22
C PRO A 273 -2.67 13.14 6.99
N SER A 274 -3.67 12.33 6.66
CA SER A 274 -4.96 12.28 7.40
C SER A 274 -4.88 11.47 8.69
N ILE A 275 -3.88 10.59 8.82
CA ILE A 275 -3.75 9.65 9.95
C ILE A 275 -2.44 9.80 10.72
N PHE A 276 -1.52 10.64 10.22
CA PHE A 276 -0.17 10.79 10.76
C PHE A 276 0.26 12.25 10.66
N THR A 277 0.42 12.90 11.81
CA THR A 277 0.78 14.31 11.91
C THR A 277 2.30 14.46 12.06
N GLY A 278 2.92 15.13 11.10
CA GLY A 278 4.35 15.42 11.15
C GLY A 278 4.73 16.30 12.35
N GLY A 279 5.74 15.88 13.11
CA GLY A 279 6.18 16.58 14.32
C GLY A 279 5.49 16.15 15.62
N GLU A 280 4.32 15.51 15.54
CA GLU A 280 3.60 14.96 16.70
C GLU A 280 3.72 13.42 16.74
N ASP A 281 3.27 12.75 15.68
CA ASP A 281 3.29 11.29 15.59
C ASP A 281 4.63 10.73 15.09
N GLY A 282 5.45 11.58 14.46
CA GLY A 282 6.74 11.21 13.89
C GLY A 282 7.18 12.17 12.79
N ILE A 283 7.86 11.66 11.76
CA ILE A 283 8.41 12.48 10.67
C ILE A 283 7.66 12.17 9.37
N LEU A 284 7.01 13.20 8.80
CA LEU A 284 6.56 13.19 7.40
C LEU A 284 7.67 13.76 6.52
N TYR A 285 7.99 13.06 5.43
CA TYR A 285 8.93 13.55 4.43
C TYR A 285 8.25 13.66 3.07
N ARG A 286 8.60 14.69 2.32
CA ARG A 286 8.15 14.85 0.94
C ARG A 286 8.94 13.92 0.03
N GLY A 287 8.22 13.05 -0.69
CA GLY A 287 8.82 12.10 -1.61
C GLY A 287 9.34 12.77 -2.89
N HIS A 288 10.15 12.05 -3.67
CA HIS A 288 10.69 12.53 -4.94
C HIS A 288 9.63 12.82 -6.01
N SER A 289 8.38 12.41 -5.81
CA SER A 289 7.27 12.58 -6.75
C SER A 289 6.54 13.92 -6.69
N GLU A 290 7.16 14.98 -6.17
CA GLU A 290 6.54 16.32 -6.06
C GLU A 290 5.95 16.87 -7.38
N GLY A 291 6.42 16.40 -8.53
CA GLY A 291 5.91 16.82 -9.84
C GLY A 291 4.62 16.13 -10.29
N ARG A 292 4.22 15.00 -9.71
CA ARG A 292 3.05 14.22 -10.15
C ARG A 292 1.93 14.10 -9.11
N ALA A 293 2.26 14.14 -7.82
CA ALA A 293 1.27 14.06 -6.74
C ALA A 293 0.44 15.36 -6.60
N ASN A 294 0.99 16.53 -6.97
CA ASN A 294 0.29 17.81 -6.90
C ASN A 294 -0.82 18.01 -7.95
N ASN A 295 -0.93 17.14 -8.95
CA ASN A 295 -2.08 17.17 -9.88
C ASN A 295 -3.34 16.51 -9.33
N ASN A 296 -3.31 15.96 -8.12
CA ASN A 296 -4.46 15.26 -7.49
C ASN A 296 -5.26 16.14 -6.50
N GLY A 297 -5.18 17.46 -6.59
CA GLY A 297 -6.22 18.34 -6.08
C GLY A 297 -6.20 18.65 -4.58
N CYS A 298 -5.12 18.36 -3.87
CA CYS A 298 -4.90 18.89 -2.52
C CYS A 298 -3.87 20.01 -2.57
N ASN A 299 -4.32 21.23 -2.84
CA ASN A 299 -3.61 22.43 -2.43
C ASN A 299 -3.97 22.65 -0.94
N PHE A 300 -3.03 22.42 -0.03
CA PHE A 300 -3.06 22.93 1.33
C PHE A 300 -2.20 24.19 1.41
#